data_42d3ebf9326de326b204fe313257b08b
#
_entry.id   42d3ebf9326de326b204fe313257b08b
#
_cell.length_a   1.000
_cell.length_b   1.000
_cell.length_c   1.000
_cell.angle_alpha   90.00
_cell.angle_beta   90.00
_cell.angle_gamma   90.00
#
_symmetry.space_group_name_H-M   'P 1'
#
loop_
_entity.id
_entity.type
_entity.pdbx_description
1 polymer ?
#
loop_
_entity_poly.entity_id
_entity_poly.type
_entity_poly.pdbx_seq_one_letter_code
_entity_poly.pdbx_strand_id
1 'polypeptide(L)'
;MTQFDQQYKQAILDIMNKGYDEKNERTGHVCRILPGITFHLDEGFPLLTLRKIPLKIFIAEQIWFIMGTNKPADYVGKFTKIWEDFTEEDGTIPAAYGHRWRHAFGRDQLGLLIQHLQDKPGSRHGVVITWDPREDGLGNPEAKKNVPCPYTWTANIIGNKLHIHSIVRSNDMMLGCPHDVAGFALLQAILAGKLGVQPGTLTHSISNAHIYDTHFTQAWELVERENDHPPVHFHTQPDYYDRAEQGDELLTKEIFLQLKKQYSPLTNIKNMKIVL
;
A
#
# COMPACT_ATOMS: atom_id res chain seq x y z
N MET A 1 -9.99 -16.68 10.80
CA MET A 1 -9.55 -15.70 9.74
C MET A 1 -9.44 -14.33 10.37
N THR A 2 -8.43 -13.56 9.98
CA THR A 2 -8.31 -12.15 10.38
C THR A 2 -9.41 -11.29 9.74
N GLN A 3 -9.65 -10.08 10.27
CA GLN A 3 -10.59 -9.12 9.70
C GLN A 3 -10.26 -8.82 8.22
N PHE A 4 -8.97 -8.67 7.89
CA PHE A 4 -8.55 -8.42 6.50
C PHE A 4 -8.81 -9.63 5.61
N ASP A 5 -8.52 -10.85 6.05
CA ASP A 5 -8.81 -12.07 5.26
C ASP A 5 -10.29 -12.16 4.89
N GLN A 6 -11.18 -11.87 5.85
CA GLN A 6 -12.64 -11.92 5.63
C GLN A 6 -13.10 -10.90 4.60
N GLN A 7 -12.71 -9.63 4.77
CA GLN A 7 -13.08 -8.56 3.85
C GLN A 7 -12.46 -8.77 2.46
N TYR A 8 -11.20 -9.21 2.39
CA TYR A 8 -10.50 -9.46 1.14
C TYR A 8 -11.11 -10.65 0.36
N LYS A 9 -11.36 -11.76 1.05
CA LYS A 9 -12.05 -12.93 0.46
C LYS A 9 -13.42 -12.54 -0.10
N GLN A 10 -14.20 -11.75 0.64
CA GLN A 10 -15.50 -11.27 0.17
C GLN A 10 -15.35 -10.35 -1.05
N ALA A 11 -14.36 -9.45 -1.07
CA ALA A 11 -14.09 -8.59 -2.22
C ALA A 11 -13.71 -9.38 -3.47
N ILE A 12 -12.84 -10.39 -3.35
CA ILE A 12 -12.50 -11.29 -4.47
C ILE A 12 -13.75 -12.02 -4.97
N LEU A 13 -14.57 -12.57 -4.07
CA LEU A 13 -15.80 -13.25 -4.43
C LEU A 13 -16.79 -12.32 -5.14
N ASP A 14 -16.93 -11.09 -4.68
CA ASP A 14 -17.79 -10.09 -5.29
C ASP A 14 -17.31 -9.69 -6.69
N ILE A 15 -16.00 -9.50 -6.90
CA ILE A 15 -15.44 -9.23 -8.22
C ILE A 15 -15.71 -10.41 -9.15
N MET A 16 -15.46 -11.63 -8.71
CA MET A 16 -15.60 -12.82 -9.55
C MET A 16 -17.04 -13.08 -9.96
N ASN A 17 -18.03 -12.75 -9.11
CA ASN A 17 -19.46 -13.01 -9.36
C ASN A 17 -20.21 -11.83 -9.98
N LYS A 18 -19.81 -10.59 -9.68
CA LYS A 18 -20.57 -9.37 -10.01
C LYS A 18 -19.80 -8.40 -10.90
N GLY A 19 -18.49 -8.64 -11.09
CA GLY A 19 -17.61 -7.76 -11.87
C GLY A 19 -17.91 -7.80 -13.36
N TYR A 20 -17.48 -6.76 -14.05
CA TYR A 20 -17.57 -6.60 -15.50
C TYR A 20 -16.24 -6.95 -16.14
N ASP A 21 -16.26 -7.72 -17.23
CA ASP A 21 -15.06 -8.07 -17.99
C ASP A 21 -14.76 -6.99 -19.04
N GLU A 22 -13.62 -6.31 -18.89
CA GLU A 22 -13.15 -5.26 -19.77
C GLU A 22 -11.73 -5.56 -20.28
N LYS A 23 -11.49 -5.33 -21.55
CA LYS A 23 -10.15 -5.48 -22.13
C LYS A 23 -9.25 -4.31 -21.69
N ASN A 24 -8.12 -4.61 -21.10
CA ASN A 24 -7.11 -3.61 -20.78
C ASN A 24 -6.18 -3.42 -21.99
N GLU A 25 -6.26 -2.24 -22.63
CA GLU A 25 -5.49 -1.95 -23.85
C GLU A 25 -3.98 -1.97 -23.62
N ARG A 26 -3.51 -1.53 -22.44
CA ARG A 26 -2.08 -1.49 -22.11
C ARG A 26 -1.47 -2.88 -22.02
N THR A 27 -2.16 -3.82 -21.38
CA THR A 27 -1.63 -5.18 -21.11
C THR A 27 -2.13 -6.22 -22.11
N GLY A 28 -3.19 -5.93 -22.85
CA GLY A 28 -3.86 -6.87 -23.76
C GLY A 28 -4.71 -7.94 -23.05
N HIS A 29 -4.70 -7.97 -21.71
CA HIS A 29 -5.47 -8.90 -20.89
C HIS A 29 -6.89 -8.42 -20.62
N VAL A 30 -7.78 -9.35 -20.31
CA VAL A 30 -9.10 -9.02 -19.76
C VAL A 30 -8.98 -8.82 -18.25
N CYS A 31 -9.60 -7.75 -17.76
CA CYS A 31 -9.74 -7.48 -16.33
C CYS A 31 -11.21 -7.66 -15.93
N ARG A 32 -11.47 -8.43 -14.88
CA ARG A 32 -12.77 -8.41 -14.22
C ARG A 32 -12.75 -7.32 -13.15
N ILE A 33 -13.64 -6.34 -13.28
CA ILE A 33 -13.62 -5.08 -12.54
C ILE A 33 -14.89 -4.94 -11.72
N LEU A 34 -14.74 -4.57 -10.45
CA LEU A 34 -15.85 -4.12 -9.61
C LEU A 34 -15.49 -2.76 -9.01
N PRO A 35 -16.27 -1.69 -9.28
CA PRO A 35 -15.98 -0.36 -8.75
C PRO A 35 -16.32 -0.23 -7.26
N GLY A 36 -15.57 0.62 -6.56
CA GLY A 36 -15.96 1.12 -5.24
C GLY A 36 -15.75 0.13 -4.08
N ILE A 37 -14.75 -0.76 -4.13
CA ILE A 37 -14.41 -1.62 -2.99
C ILE A 37 -13.73 -0.80 -1.90
N THR A 38 -14.16 -1.01 -0.65
CA THR A 38 -13.57 -0.37 0.52
C THR A 38 -13.35 -1.36 1.64
N PHE A 39 -12.14 -1.34 2.21
CA PHE A 39 -11.78 -2.07 3.42
C PHE A 39 -11.79 -1.13 4.63
N HIS A 40 -12.35 -1.60 5.74
CA HIS A 40 -12.29 -0.94 7.05
C HIS A 40 -11.57 -1.86 8.03
N LEU A 41 -10.36 -1.50 8.43
CA LEU A 41 -9.46 -2.38 9.15
C LEU A 41 -9.04 -1.70 10.46
N ASP A 42 -9.47 -2.27 11.59
CA ASP A 42 -9.23 -1.77 12.94
C ASP A 42 -8.84 -2.88 13.93
N GLU A 43 -8.71 -4.12 13.45
CA GLU A 43 -8.30 -5.28 14.25
C GLU A 43 -6.88 -5.73 13.87
N GLY A 44 -5.90 -5.35 14.68
CA GLY A 44 -4.51 -5.77 14.50
C GLY A 44 -3.84 -5.14 13.27
N PHE A 45 -2.71 -5.72 12.87
CA PHE A 45 -1.97 -5.32 11.67
C PHE A 45 -2.46 -6.16 10.48
N PRO A 46 -3.02 -5.55 9.42
CA PRO A 46 -3.71 -6.28 8.37
C PRO A 46 -2.74 -6.96 7.39
N LEU A 47 -2.35 -8.17 7.70
CA LEU A 47 -1.62 -9.06 6.79
C LEU A 47 -2.57 -10.10 6.22
N LEU A 48 -2.53 -10.28 4.89
CA LEU A 48 -3.26 -11.38 4.26
C LEU A 48 -2.63 -12.71 4.67
N THR A 49 -3.43 -13.63 5.23
CA THR A 49 -2.96 -14.94 5.68
C THR A 49 -3.42 -16.09 4.79
N LEU A 50 -4.38 -15.86 3.89
CA LEU A 50 -4.88 -16.86 2.93
C LEU A 50 -3.84 -17.28 1.87
N ARG A 51 -2.78 -16.52 1.74
CA ARG A 51 -1.55 -16.85 1.02
C ARG A 51 -0.39 -16.04 1.60
N LYS A 52 0.82 -16.52 1.38
CA LYS A 52 2.01 -15.77 1.81
C LYS A 52 2.19 -14.50 0.97
N ILE A 53 2.47 -13.37 1.62
CA ILE A 53 2.97 -12.14 0.99
C ILE A 53 4.43 -11.91 1.39
N PRO A 54 5.28 -11.34 0.51
CA PRO A 54 6.69 -11.09 0.80
C PRO A 54 6.85 -9.86 1.69
N LEU A 55 6.89 -10.05 3.03
CA LEU A 55 6.92 -8.98 4.03
C LEU A 55 8.00 -7.93 3.79
N LYS A 56 9.22 -8.35 3.38
CA LYS A 56 10.34 -7.41 3.20
C LYS A 56 10.07 -6.36 2.12
N ILE A 57 9.26 -6.70 1.12
CA ILE A 57 9.01 -5.80 -0.01
C ILE A 57 8.22 -4.58 0.48
N PHE A 58 7.02 -4.76 1.04
CA PHE A 58 6.21 -3.62 1.47
C PHE A 58 6.89 -2.82 2.60
N ILE A 59 7.68 -3.49 3.47
CA ILE A 59 8.43 -2.80 4.53
C ILE A 59 9.48 -1.87 3.91
N ALA A 60 10.29 -2.38 2.99
CA ALA A 60 11.31 -1.58 2.33
C ALA A 60 10.70 -0.47 1.47
N GLU A 61 9.58 -0.71 0.81
CA GLU A 61 8.84 0.30 0.06
C GLU A 61 8.37 1.45 0.95
N GLN A 62 7.76 1.15 2.10
CA GLN A 62 7.30 2.21 3.00
C GLN A 62 8.44 3.04 3.60
N ILE A 63 9.56 2.42 3.92
CA ILE A 63 10.76 3.15 4.36
C ILE A 63 11.26 4.03 3.22
N TRP A 64 11.38 3.51 2.01
CA TRP A 64 11.77 4.29 0.83
C TRP A 64 10.80 5.45 0.55
N PHE A 65 9.49 5.27 0.74
CA PHE A 65 8.51 6.36 0.60
C PHE A 65 8.69 7.42 1.68
N ILE A 66 8.96 7.04 2.93
CA ILE A 66 9.25 7.99 4.01
C ILE A 66 10.55 8.77 3.75
N MET A 67 11.58 8.14 3.18
CA MET A 67 12.82 8.82 2.76
C MET A 67 12.57 9.93 1.72
N GLY A 68 11.57 9.74 0.84
CA GLY A 68 11.22 10.71 -0.19
C GLY A 68 12.13 10.72 -1.41
N THR A 69 13.07 9.82 -1.55
CA THR A 69 13.91 9.68 -2.75
C THR A 69 13.11 9.08 -3.91
N ASN A 70 13.43 9.48 -5.13
CA ASN A 70 12.85 8.93 -6.35
C ASN A 70 13.75 7.87 -7.02
N LYS A 71 14.86 7.49 -6.37
CA LYS A 71 15.81 6.48 -6.88
C LYS A 71 15.63 5.18 -6.10
N PRO A 72 15.12 4.10 -6.72
CA PRO A 72 15.03 2.80 -6.06
C PRO A 72 16.38 2.29 -5.54
N ALA A 73 17.48 2.59 -6.24
CA ALA A 73 18.84 2.20 -5.86
C ALA A 73 19.26 2.73 -4.48
N ASP A 74 18.69 3.85 -4.02
CA ASP A 74 19.05 4.44 -2.72
C ASP A 74 18.63 3.51 -1.56
N TYR A 75 17.52 2.77 -1.72
CA TYR A 75 17.02 1.89 -0.67
C TYR A 75 16.32 0.64 -1.17
N VAL A 76 15.13 0.76 -1.76
CA VAL A 76 14.23 -0.36 -2.06
C VAL A 76 14.82 -1.37 -3.02
N GLY A 77 15.68 -0.95 -3.92
CA GLY A 77 16.39 -1.80 -4.88
C GLY A 77 17.30 -2.87 -4.23
N LYS A 78 17.69 -2.67 -2.95
CA LYS A 78 18.44 -3.67 -2.17
C LYS A 78 17.57 -4.88 -1.74
N PHE A 79 16.25 -4.73 -1.78
CA PHE A 79 15.29 -5.71 -1.29
C PHE A 79 14.43 -6.33 -2.38
N THR A 80 14.20 -5.62 -3.49
CA THR A 80 13.37 -6.07 -4.61
C THR A 80 13.77 -5.39 -5.91
N LYS A 81 13.49 -6.06 -7.02
CA LYS A 81 13.65 -5.55 -8.39
C LYS A 81 12.35 -5.05 -9.02
N ILE A 82 11.24 -5.09 -8.27
CA ILE A 82 9.91 -4.79 -8.81
C ILE A 82 9.79 -3.37 -9.40
N TRP A 83 10.65 -2.45 -8.95
CA TRP A 83 10.68 -1.06 -9.41
C TRP A 83 11.58 -0.82 -10.62
N GLU A 84 12.39 -1.83 -11.04
CA GLU A 84 13.30 -1.68 -12.20
C GLU A 84 12.53 -1.39 -13.49
N ASP A 85 11.37 -2.03 -13.71
CA ASP A 85 10.54 -1.81 -14.90
C ASP A 85 9.90 -0.43 -14.98
N PHE A 86 9.82 0.28 -13.85
CA PHE A 86 9.26 1.63 -13.73
C PHE A 86 10.33 2.73 -13.70
N THR A 87 11.60 2.34 -13.70
CA THR A 87 12.74 3.26 -13.59
C THR A 87 13.09 3.82 -14.96
N GLU A 88 13.29 5.14 -15.03
CA GLU A 88 13.75 5.85 -16.23
C GLU A 88 15.26 5.59 -16.47
N GLU A 89 15.79 6.01 -17.61
CA GLU A 89 17.20 5.82 -17.98
C GLU A 89 18.18 6.46 -17.01
N ASP A 90 17.78 7.55 -16.36
CA ASP A 90 18.58 8.25 -15.36
C ASP A 90 18.56 7.62 -13.96
N GLY A 91 17.87 6.48 -13.83
CA GLY A 91 17.76 5.74 -12.57
C GLY A 91 16.67 6.28 -11.64
N THR A 92 15.80 7.19 -12.09
CA THR A 92 14.74 7.79 -11.28
C THR A 92 13.35 7.23 -11.62
N ILE A 93 12.41 7.41 -10.69
CA ILE A 93 10.97 7.25 -10.89
C ILE A 93 10.31 8.59 -10.55
N PRO A 94 9.99 9.45 -11.54
CA PRO A 94 9.44 10.80 -11.29
C PRO A 94 8.15 10.80 -10.47
N ALA A 95 7.34 9.77 -10.61
CA ALA A 95 6.08 9.61 -9.89
C ALA A 95 6.19 8.72 -8.63
N ALA A 96 7.41 8.49 -8.10
CA ALA A 96 7.61 7.74 -6.86
C ALA A 96 6.81 8.38 -5.72
N TYR A 97 6.05 7.54 -4.99
CA TYR A 97 5.09 8.02 -3.97
C TYR A 97 5.76 8.92 -2.93
N GLY A 98 6.84 8.48 -2.31
CA GLY A 98 7.55 9.26 -1.31
C GLY A 98 8.13 10.56 -1.86
N HIS A 99 8.63 10.57 -3.07
CA HIS A 99 9.10 11.78 -3.74
C HIS A 99 7.96 12.79 -3.96
N ARG A 100 6.78 12.32 -4.40
CA ARG A 100 5.57 13.14 -4.52
C ARG A 100 5.14 13.70 -3.17
N TRP A 101 5.25 12.93 -2.10
CA TRP A 101 4.87 13.38 -0.75
C TRP A 101 5.82 14.43 -0.18
N ARG A 102 7.12 14.40 -0.53
CA ARG A 102 8.12 15.19 0.15
C ARG A 102 8.80 16.29 -0.68
N HIS A 103 8.87 16.12 -2.00
CA HIS A 103 9.72 16.99 -2.82
C HIS A 103 9.07 17.52 -4.10
N ALA A 104 8.33 16.69 -4.85
CA ALA A 104 7.89 17.00 -6.21
C ALA A 104 7.01 18.25 -6.33
N PHE A 105 6.28 18.63 -5.29
CA PHE A 105 5.39 19.80 -5.29
C PHE A 105 5.99 21.04 -4.61
N GLY A 106 7.30 21.04 -4.38
CA GLY A 106 7.98 22.16 -3.72
C GLY A 106 7.66 22.30 -2.24
N ARG A 107 7.09 21.24 -1.61
CA ARG A 107 6.82 21.21 -0.17
C ARG A 107 6.85 19.77 0.37
N ASP A 108 7.33 19.61 1.59
CA ASP A 108 7.30 18.35 2.32
C ASP A 108 5.92 18.17 2.99
N GLN A 109 4.99 17.50 2.26
CA GLN A 109 3.64 17.25 2.79
C GLN A 109 3.68 16.34 4.02
N LEU A 110 4.61 15.37 4.08
CA LEU A 110 4.71 14.41 5.17
C LEU A 110 5.22 15.07 6.45
N GLY A 111 6.29 15.86 6.36
CA GLY A 111 6.81 16.63 7.49
C GLY A 111 5.80 17.65 8.02
N LEU A 112 5.12 18.36 7.10
CA LEU A 112 4.06 19.32 7.45
C LEU A 112 2.84 18.65 8.08
N LEU A 113 2.48 17.43 7.63
CA LEU A 113 1.39 16.65 8.24
C LEU A 113 1.70 16.33 9.70
N ILE A 114 2.92 15.81 9.98
CA ILE A 114 3.36 15.48 11.34
C ILE A 114 3.28 16.72 12.23
N GLN A 115 3.92 17.82 11.82
CA GLN A 115 3.90 19.06 12.57
C GLN A 115 2.46 19.57 12.82
N HIS A 116 1.64 19.55 11.77
CA HIS A 116 0.25 20.01 11.87
C HIS A 116 -0.60 19.19 12.84
N LEU A 117 -0.45 17.84 12.84
CA LEU A 117 -1.19 16.97 13.76
C LEU A 117 -0.65 17.03 15.19
N GLN A 118 0.64 17.36 15.40
CA GLN A 118 1.19 17.64 16.73
C GLN A 118 0.60 18.94 17.31
N ASP A 119 0.52 19.99 16.49
CA ASP A 119 0.01 21.29 16.92
C ASP A 119 -1.53 21.31 17.06
N LYS A 120 -2.22 20.57 16.21
CA LYS A 120 -3.69 20.53 16.10
C LYS A 120 -4.22 19.12 15.86
N PRO A 121 -4.21 18.24 16.88
CA PRO A 121 -4.61 16.83 16.73
C PRO A 121 -6.00 16.63 16.12
N GLY A 122 -6.98 17.49 16.45
CA GLY A 122 -8.35 17.45 15.92
C GLY A 122 -8.52 18.04 14.51
N SER A 123 -7.45 18.37 13.80
CA SER A 123 -7.52 18.93 12.46
C SER A 123 -8.08 17.93 11.44
N ARG A 124 -8.84 18.48 10.48
CA ARG A 124 -9.37 17.75 9.31
C ARG A 124 -8.60 18.07 8.02
N HIS A 125 -7.43 18.72 8.12
CA HIS A 125 -6.61 19.16 7.00
C HIS A 125 -5.44 18.22 6.71
N GLY A 126 -5.37 17.07 7.37
CA GLY A 126 -4.32 16.06 7.14
C GLY A 126 -4.53 15.35 5.80
N VAL A 127 -4.22 16.01 4.69
CA VAL A 127 -4.35 15.50 3.32
C VAL A 127 -2.98 15.46 2.68
N VAL A 128 -2.62 14.33 2.10
CA VAL A 128 -1.39 14.14 1.32
C VAL A 128 -1.78 13.72 -0.09
N ILE A 129 -1.28 14.46 -1.08
CA ILE A 129 -1.56 14.25 -2.50
C ILE A 129 -0.34 13.61 -3.17
N THR A 130 -0.58 12.56 -3.94
CA THR A 130 0.43 11.92 -4.78
C THR A 130 0.25 12.33 -6.25
N TRP A 131 -1.00 12.55 -6.69
CA TRP A 131 -1.33 12.87 -8.07
C TRP A 131 -0.90 14.28 -8.46
N ASP A 132 -0.20 14.40 -9.57
CA ASP A 132 0.06 15.69 -10.23
C ASP A 132 -0.86 15.84 -11.45
N PRO A 133 -1.86 16.73 -11.42
CA PRO A 133 -2.80 16.88 -12.52
C PRO A 133 -2.16 17.47 -13.80
N ARG A 134 -0.92 17.99 -13.72
CA ARG A 134 -0.18 18.48 -14.89
C ARG A 134 0.56 17.37 -15.61
N GLU A 135 0.95 16.31 -14.85
CA GLU A 135 1.88 15.29 -15.31
C GLU A 135 1.21 13.92 -15.45
N ASP A 136 0.18 13.62 -14.64
CA ASP A 136 -0.39 12.29 -14.54
C ASP A 136 -1.74 12.21 -15.26
N GLY A 137 -1.93 11.18 -16.09
CA GLY A 137 -3.23 10.81 -16.64
C GLY A 137 -3.73 11.69 -17.78
N LEU A 138 -4.88 12.31 -17.56
CA LEU A 138 -5.69 12.95 -18.60
C LEU A 138 -4.91 14.00 -19.43
N GLY A 139 -4.96 13.84 -20.77
CA GLY A 139 -4.36 14.80 -21.70
C GLY A 139 -2.83 14.69 -21.85
N ASN A 140 -2.18 13.77 -21.14
CA ASN A 140 -0.77 13.52 -21.37
C ASN A 140 -0.62 12.46 -22.49
N PRO A 141 -0.16 12.84 -23.70
CA PRO A 141 -0.03 11.91 -24.82
C PRO A 141 1.10 10.90 -24.66
N GLU A 142 2.05 11.16 -23.76
CA GLU A 142 3.13 10.25 -23.44
C GLU A 142 2.71 9.38 -22.28
N ALA A 143 2.47 8.09 -22.54
CA ALA A 143 2.22 7.12 -21.47
C ALA A 143 3.48 6.99 -20.61
N LYS A 144 3.47 7.58 -19.41
CA LYS A 144 4.53 7.38 -18.44
C LYS A 144 4.56 5.93 -17.99
N LYS A 145 5.74 5.38 -17.75
CA LYS A 145 5.92 4.03 -17.22
C LYS A 145 5.20 3.83 -15.88
N ASN A 146 5.15 4.88 -15.06
CA ASN A 146 4.48 4.85 -13.76
C ASN A 146 3.54 6.04 -13.58
N VAL A 147 2.27 5.73 -13.27
CA VAL A 147 1.25 6.70 -12.86
C VAL A 147 0.71 6.24 -11.50
N PRO A 148 0.70 7.08 -10.46
CA PRO A 148 0.36 6.67 -9.10
C PRO A 148 -1.02 6.00 -9.00
N CYS A 149 -1.10 4.83 -8.36
CA CYS A 149 -2.36 4.14 -8.06
C CYS A 149 -3.00 4.68 -6.78
N PRO A 150 -2.33 4.67 -5.61
CA PRO A 150 -2.71 5.50 -4.47
C PRO A 150 -2.46 6.97 -4.81
N TYR A 151 -3.53 7.71 -5.11
CA TYR A 151 -3.39 9.09 -5.60
C TYR A 151 -3.54 10.15 -4.51
N THR A 152 -4.15 9.81 -3.39
CA THR A 152 -4.25 10.65 -2.19
C THR A 152 -4.53 9.79 -0.96
N TRP A 153 -4.22 10.33 0.21
CA TRP A 153 -4.62 9.78 1.48
C TRP A 153 -4.79 10.87 2.53
N THR A 154 -5.57 10.59 3.55
CA THR A 154 -5.82 11.51 4.66
C THR A 154 -5.44 10.86 5.99
N ALA A 155 -5.01 11.69 6.95
CA ALA A 155 -4.72 11.27 8.30
C ALA A 155 -5.43 12.18 9.32
N ASN A 156 -6.05 11.58 10.34
CA ASN A 156 -6.78 12.28 11.38
C ASN A 156 -6.52 11.63 12.73
N ILE A 157 -6.35 12.40 13.79
CA ILE A 157 -6.32 11.90 15.17
C ILE A 157 -7.70 12.03 15.77
N ILE A 158 -8.32 10.89 16.07
CA ILE A 158 -9.65 10.82 16.70
C ILE A 158 -9.56 9.82 17.86
N GLY A 159 -10.01 10.21 19.05
CA GLY A 159 -9.97 9.35 20.24
C GLY A 159 -8.55 8.86 20.60
N ASN A 160 -7.53 9.72 20.45
CA ASN A 160 -6.11 9.40 20.65
C ASN A 160 -5.57 8.29 19.73
N LYS A 161 -6.20 8.10 18.57
CA LYS A 161 -5.77 7.14 17.54
C LYS A 161 -5.59 7.85 16.21
N LEU A 162 -4.53 7.49 15.47
CA LEU A 162 -4.30 7.95 14.11
C LEU A 162 -5.08 7.07 13.13
N HIS A 163 -6.03 7.66 12.43
CA HIS A 163 -6.78 7.01 11.37
C HIS A 163 -6.24 7.44 10.01
N ILE A 164 -6.06 6.50 9.09
CA ILE A 164 -5.67 6.78 7.70
C ILE A 164 -6.78 6.30 6.76
N HIS A 165 -7.08 7.12 5.75
CA HIS A 165 -7.90 6.73 4.61
C HIS A 165 -7.07 6.89 3.34
N SER A 166 -6.67 5.79 2.72
CA SER A 166 -6.01 5.76 1.42
C SER A 166 -7.01 5.57 0.29
N ILE A 167 -6.82 6.31 -0.81
CA ILE A 167 -7.72 6.30 -1.95
C ILE A 167 -6.93 5.94 -3.20
N VAL A 168 -7.31 4.82 -3.82
CA VAL A 168 -6.60 4.16 -4.91
C VAL A 168 -7.47 4.19 -6.16
N ARG A 169 -6.96 4.74 -7.28
CA ARG A 169 -7.72 4.81 -8.53
C ARG A 169 -7.88 3.45 -9.20
N SER A 170 -6.89 2.57 -9.07
CA SER A 170 -6.83 1.27 -9.73
C SER A 170 -5.95 0.32 -8.94
N ASN A 171 -6.43 -0.90 -8.66
CA ASN A 171 -5.69 -1.87 -7.86
C ASN A 171 -5.87 -3.30 -8.39
N ASP A 172 -4.74 -3.96 -8.69
CA ASP A 172 -4.70 -5.41 -8.90
C ASP A 172 -4.97 -6.10 -7.57
N MET A 173 -6.12 -6.71 -7.47
CA MET A 173 -6.57 -7.34 -6.23
C MET A 173 -5.75 -8.56 -5.87
N MET A 174 -5.19 -9.27 -6.85
CA MET A 174 -4.47 -10.50 -6.57
C MET A 174 -3.03 -10.25 -6.10
N LEU A 175 -2.35 -9.22 -6.59
CA LEU A 175 -0.95 -8.93 -6.26
C LEU A 175 -0.78 -7.61 -5.52
N GLY A 176 -1.27 -6.50 -6.06
CA GLY A 176 -1.04 -5.16 -5.51
C GLY A 176 -1.76 -4.90 -4.19
N CYS A 177 -3.07 -5.17 -4.12
CA CYS A 177 -3.91 -4.81 -2.99
C CYS A 177 -3.40 -5.27 -1.62
N PRO A 178 -2.96 -6.54 -1.41
CA PRO A 178 -2.43 -6.95 -0.10
C PRO A 178 -1.14 -6.23 0.30
N HIS A 179 -0.33 -5.82 -0.67
CA HIS A 179 0.88 -5.02 -0.42
C HIS A 179 0.53 -3.59 -0.05
N ASP A 180 -0.40 -2.96 -0.78
CA ASP A 180 -0.85 -1.59 -0.52
C ASP A 180 -1.48 -1.47 0.87
N VAL A 181 -2.36 -2.41 1.24
CA VAL A 181 -2.98 -2.44 2.56
C VAL A 181 -1.94 -2.59 3.68
N ALA A 182 -1.03 -3.56 3.56
CA ALA A 182 0.04 -3.76 4.55
C ALA A 182 1.00 -2.56 4.61
N GLY A 183 1.30 -1.95 3.46
CA GLY A 183 2.12 -0.74 3.35
C GLY A 183 1.49 0.46 4.07
N PHE A 184 0.23 0.78 3.78
CA PHE A 184 -0.47 1.89 4.46
C PHE A 184 -0.67 1.62 5.95
N ALA A 185 -0.86 0.36 6.38
CA ALA A 185 -0.90 0.02 7.79
C ALA A 185 0.45 0.25 8.48
N LEU A 186 1.56 -0.05 7.80
CA LEU A 186 2.89 0.23 8.32
C LEU A 186 3.16 1.74 8.40
N LEU A 187 2.81 2.50 7.36
CA LEU A 187 2.87 3.96 7.38
C LEU A 187 2.08 4.53 8.55
N GLN A 188 0.83 4.07 8.75
CA GLN A 188 -0.02 4.47 9.87
C GLN A 188 0.66 4.19 11.23
N ALA A 189 1.21 3.00 11.40
CA ALA A 189 1.86 2.61 12.64
C ALA A 189 3.12 3.46 12.93
N ILE A 190 3.96 3.69 11.91
CA ILE A 190 5.17 4.54 12.04
C ILE A 190 4.80 5.98 12.37
N LEU A 191 3.82 6.55 11.68
CA LEU A 191 3.33 7.90 11.97
C LEU A 191 2.68 8.01 13.35
N ALA A 192 1.91 7.00 13.76
CA ALA A 192 1.31 6.96 15.09
C ALA A 192 2.39 6.95 16.19
N GLY A 193 3.46 6.17 16.02
CA GLY A 193 4.62 6.17 16.93
C GLY A 193 5.28 7.54 17.02
N LYS A 194 5.51 8.21 15.88
CA LYS A 194 6.09 9.57 15.82
C LYS A 194 5.21 10.62 16.50
N LEU A 195 3.88 10.46 16.40
CA LEU A 195 2.89 11.38 16.98
C LEU A 195 2.55 11.03 18.46
N GLY A 196 3.05 9.92 19.00
CA GLY A 196 2.77 9.49 20.37
C GLY A 196 1.32 9.03 20.58
N VAL A 197 0.64 8.55 19.53
CA VAL A 197 -0.73 8.04 19.56
C VAL A 197 -0.78 6.56 19.13
N GLN A 198 -1.94 5.91 19.28
CA GLN A 198 -2.13 4.54 18.81
C GLN A 198 -2.56 4.52 17.33
N PRO A 199 -2.24 3.47 16.55
CA PRO A 199 -2.90 3.23 15.27
C PRO A 199 -4.42 3.07 15.47
N GLY A 200 -5.19 3.69 14.60
CA GLY A 200 -6.66 3.59 14.55
C GLY A 200 -7.13 2.75 13.37
N THR A 201 -8.27 3.10 12.79
CA THR A 201 -8.79 2.45 11.60
C THR A 201 -7.97 2.82 10.37
N LEU A 202 -7.57 1.84 9.59
CA LEU A 202 -7.15 2.01 8.21
C LEU A 202 -8.36 1.79 7.30
N THR A 203 -8.77 2.84 6.57
CA THR A 203 -9.73 2.70 5.46
C THR A 203 -8.96 2.70 4.16
N HIS A 204 -9.22 1.72 3.29
CA HIS A 204 -8.57 1.61 1.99
C HIS A 204 -9.64 1.49 0.92
N SER A 205 -9.83 2.55 0.12
CA SER A 205 -10.88 2.65 -0.91
C SER A 205 -10.29 2.55 -2.29
N ILE A 206 -10.88 1.69 -3.12
CA ILE A 206 -10.40 1.38 -4.47
C ILE A 206 -11.51 1.71 -5.48
N SER A 207 -11.24 2.67 -6.39
CA SER A 207 -12.20 3.05 -7.43
C SER A 207 -12.38 1.97 -8.47
N ASN A 208 -11.28 1.37 -8.96
CA ASN A 208 -11.26 0.28 -9.93
C ASN A 208 -10.52 -0.91 -9.34
N ALA A 209 -11.24 -1.79 -8.65
CA ALA A 209 -10.70 -3.05 -8.14
C ALA A 209 -10.82 -4.12 -9.21
N HIS A 210 -9.70 -4.74 -9.61
CA HIS A 210 -9.71 -5.68 -10.73
C HIS A 210 -8.86 -6.92 -10.49
N ILE A 211 -9.25 -7.98 -11.21
CA ILE A 211 -8.51 -9.24 -11.30
C ILE A 211 -8.26 -9.50 -12.79
N TYR A 212 -6.99 -9.77 -13.17
CA TYR A 212 -6.64 -10.16 -14.53
C TYR A 212 -7.10 -11.58 -14.85
N ASP A 213 -7.44 -11.84 -16.11
CA ASP A 213 -7.87 -13.16 -16.61
C ASP A 213 -6.85 -14.28 -16.28
N THR A 214 -5.57 -13.96 -16.31
CA THR A 214 -4.48 -14.86 -15.91
C THR A 214 -4.55 -15.32 -14.45
N HIS A 215 -5.34 -14.64 -13.61
CA HIS A 215 -5.49 -14.92 -12.18
C HIS A 215 -6.89 -15.41 -11.78
N PHE A 216 -7.82 -15.63 -12.71
CA PHE A 216 -9.19 -16.06 -12.37
C PHE A 216 -9.22 -17.40 -11.63
N THR A 217 -8.42 -18.38 -12.08
CA THR A 217 -8.31 -19.68 -11.40
C THR A 217 -7.78 -19.52 -9.98
N GLN A 218 -6.78 -18.67 -9.80
CA GLN A 218 -6.16 -18.38 -8.50
C GLN A 218 -7.09 -17.60 -7.57
N ALA A 219 -7.94 -16.75 -8.13
CA ALA A 219 -8.97 -16.05 -7.38
C ALA A 219 -10.00 -17.03 -6.81
N TRP A 220 -10.47 -17.99 -7.61
CA TRP A 220 -11.36 -19.05 -7.13
C TRP A 220 -10.68 -19.95 -6.09
N GLU A 221 -9.40 -20.33 -6.30
CA GLU A 221 -8.65 -21.07 -5.28
C GLU A 221 -8.55 -20.28 -3.96
N LEU A 222 -8.35 -18.95 -4.03
CA LEU A 222 -8.21 -18.12 -2.84
C LEU A 222 -9.52 -18.06 -2.03
N VAL A 223 -10.68 -17.95 -2.69
CA VAL A 223 -11.96 -17.86 -1.97
C VAL A 223 -12.38 -19.16 -1.29
N GLU A 224 -11.80 -20.30 -1.68
CA GLU A 224 -12.00 -21.59 -1.01
C GLU A 224 -11.10 -21.76 0.23
N ARG A 225 -10.06 -20.91 0.38
CA ARG A 225 -9.10 -21.05 1.47
C ARG A 225 -9.66 -20.49 2.77
N GLU A 226 -9.28 -21.15 3.86
CA GLU A 226 -9.54 -20.70 5.24
C GLU A 226 -8.28 -20.83 6.08
N ASN A 227 -8.01 -19.85 6.91
CA ASN A 227 -6.88 -19.87 7.84
C ASN A 227 -7.34 -19.31 9.19
N ASP A 228 -7.39 -20.16 10.20
CA ASP A 228 -7.69 -19.73 11.57
C ASP A 228 -6.46 -19.05 12.19
N HIS A 229 -6.16 -17.87 11.69
CA HIS A 229 -5.01 -17.08 12.11
C HIS A 229 -5.47 -15.98 13.08
N PRO A 230 -4.83 -15.86 14.26
CA PRO A 230 -5.11 -14.75 15.17
C PRO A 230 -4.68 -13.42 14.54
N PRO A 231 -5.23 -12.27 14.99
CA PRO A 231 -4.75 -10.96 14.56
C PRO A 231 -3.24 -10.81 14.79
N VAL A 232 -2.54 -10.26 13.81
CA VAL A 232 -1.12 -9.91 13.94
C VAL A 232 -1.03 -8.58 14.69
N HIS A 233 -0.14 -8.47 15.67
CA HIS A 233 0.10 -7.25 16.42
C HIS A 233 1.44 -6.64 16.04
N PHE A 234 1.43 -5.36 15.73
CA PHE A 234 2.63 -4.60 15.43
C PHE A 234 2.84 -3.49 16.47
N HIS A 235 4.02 -3.48 17.05
CA HIS A 235 4.42 -2.46 18.03
C HIS A 235 5.39 -1.50 17.37
N THR A 236 4.93 -0.28 17.14
CA THR A 236 5.75 0.80 16.63
C THR A 236 6.62 1.40 17.76
N GLN A 237 7.77 1.98 17.38
CA GLN A 237 8.62 2.75 18.28
C GLN A 237 8.63 4.23 17.85
N PRO A 238 8.81 5.17 18.78
CA PRO A 238 8.80 6.60 18.47
C PRO A 238 9.88 7.02 17.46
N ASP A 239 10.99 6.31 17.39
CA ASP A 239 12.14 6.59 16.52
C ASP A 239 12.03 5.97 15.11
N TYR A 240 11.01 5.13 14.86
CA TYR A 240 10.88 4.43 13.56
C TYR A 240 10.74 5.40 12.39
N TYR A 241 10.04 6.53 12.59
CA TYR A 241 9.93 7.54 11.53
C TYR A 241 11.30 8.15 11.19
N ASP A 242 12.06 8.57 12.18
CA ASP A 242 13.35 9.24 11.96
C ASP A 242 14.38 8.28 11.36
N ARG A 243 14.36 7.01 11.79
CA ARG A 243 15.17 5.94 11.21
C ARG A 243 14.79 5.64 9.77
N ALA A 244 13.48 5.59 9.48
CA ALA A 244 12.99 5.41 8.12
C ALA A 244 13.40 6.57 7.21
N GLU A 245 13.27 7.81 7.67
CA GLU A 245 13.68 9.01 6.93
C GLU A 245 15.17 9.00 6.58
N GLN A 246 16.00 8.44 7.46
CA GLN A 246 17.45 8.29 7.27
C GLN A 246 17.84 7.07 6.43
N GLY A 247 16.89 6.22 6.06
CA GLY A 247 17.15 5.00 5.29
C GLY A 247 17.88 3.92 6.09
N ASP A 248 17.59 3.79 7.38
CA ASP A 248 18.20 2.76 8.23
C ASP A 248 17.78 1.35 7.80
N GLU A 249 18.70 0.59 7.20
CA GLU A 249 18.46 -0.77 6.72
C GLU A 249 18.14 -1.76 7.86
N LEU A 250 18.65 -1.50 9.06
CA LEU A 250 18.36 -2.33 10.23
C LEU A 250 16.89 -2.26 10.62
N LEU A 251 16.22 -1.13 10.34
CA LEU A 251 14.79 -0.97 10.58
C LEU A 251 13.95 -1.96 9.76
N THR A 252 14.28 -2.16 8.46
CA THR A 252 13.60 -3.20 7.65
C THR A 252 13.72 -4.58 8.28
N LYS A 253 14.90 -4.93 8.79
CA LYS A 253 15.14 -6.23 9.43
C LYS A 253 14.36 -6.35 10.75
N GLU A 254 14.34 -5.31 11.54
CA GLU A 254 13.64 -5.26 12.84
C GLU A 254 12.14 -5.45 12.67
N ILE A 255 11.49 -4.65 11.80
CA ILE A 255 10.07 -4.75 11.48
C ILE A 255 9.75 -6.13 10.89
N PHE A 256 10.59 -6.62 9.97
CA PHE A 256 10.42 -7.96 9.38
C PHE A 256 10.42 -9.06 10.44
N LEU A 257 11.36 -9.04 11.40
CA LEU A 257 11.43 -10.06 12.45
C LEU A 257 10.24 -10.01 13.38
N GLN A 258 9.75 -8.80 13.70
CA GLN A 258 8.57 -8.62 14.55
C GLN A 258 7.32 -9.23 13.88
N LEU A 259 7.06 -8.91 12.61
CA LEU A 259 5.91 -9.44 11.86
C LEU A 259 6.05 -10.94 11.59
N LYS A 260 7.23 -11.40 11.13
CA LYS A 260 7.49 -12.81 10.82
C LYS A 260 7.22 -13.73 12.01
N LYS A 261 7.51 -13.29 13.23
CA LYS A 261 7.30 -14.10 14.45
C LYS A 261 5.85 -14.53 14.65
N GLN A 262 4.90 -13.75 14.14
CA GLN A 262 3.46 -13.96 14.31
C GLN A 262 2.77 -14.40 13.01
N TYR A 263 3.41 -14.23 11.85
CA TYR A 263 2.81 -14.44 10.54
C TYR A 263 2.95 -15.88 10.07
N SER A 264 1.84 -16.62 10.10
CA SER A 264 1.73 -18.03 9.68
C SER A 264 0.70 -18.19 8.55
N PRO A 265 1.00 -17.65 7.35
CA PRO A 265 0.07 -17.72 6.22
C PRO A 265 0.02 -19.11 5.61
N LEU A 266 -1.03 -19.39 4.87
CA LEU A 266 -1.10 -20.53 3.98
C LEU A 266 -0.05 -20.44 2.87
N THR A 267 0.25 -21.55 2.24
CA THR A 267 1.21 -21.62 1.14
C THR A 267 0.80 -20.72 -0.02
N ASN A 268 1.78 -20.28 -0.82
CA ASN A 268 1.51 -19.49 -2.01
C ASN A 268 0.58 -20.21 -2.98
N ILE A 269 -0.23 -19.44 -3.67
CA ILE A 269 -0.96 -19.86 -4.86
C ILE A 269 0.03 -19.82 -6.02
N LYS A 270 0.09 -20.90 -6.80
CA LYS A 270 1.02 -21.01 -7.94
C LYS A 270 0.55 -20.16 -9.13
N ASN A 271 1.50 -19.85 -10.02
CA ASN A 271 1.24 -19.18 -11.31
C ASN A 271 0.62 -17.75 -11.19
N MET A 272 0.94 -17.03 -10.12
CA MET A 272 0.60 -15.62 -10.00
C MET A 272 1.79 -14.78 -10.47
N LYS A 273 1.75 -14.33 -11.73
CA LYS A 273 2.77 -13.45 -12.32
C LYS A 273 2.27 -12.02 -12.37
N ILE A 274 3.18 -11.06 -12.22
CA ILE A 274 2.86 -9.63 -12.41
C ILE A 274 2.45 -9.44 -13.87
N VAL A 275 1.37 -8.68 -14.08
CA VAL A 275 0.91 -8.24 -15.41
C VAL A 275 1.39 -6.79 -15.57
N LEU A 276 2.30 -6.56 -16.51
CA LEU A 276 2.95 -5.26 -16.78
C LEU A 276 2.35 -4.57 -18.01
#